data_afb10ac78d6b3d7f8630b1746c8d3a74
#
_entry.id   afb10ac78d6b3d7f8630b1746c8d3a74
#
_cell.length_a   1.000
_cell.length_b   1.000
_cell.length_c   1.000
_cell.angle_alpha   90.00
_cell.angle_beta   90.00
_cell.angle_gamma   90.00
#
_symmetry.space_group_name_H-M   'P 1'
#
loop_
_entity.id
_entity.type
_entity.pdbx_description
1 polymer ?
#
loop_
_entity_poly.entity_id
_entity_poly.type
_entity_poly.pdbx_seq_one_letter_code
_entity_poly.pdbx_strand_id
1 'polypeptide(L)'
;VTILQALVLALCAAAIGGIAGSLINSRLQSQAEGSREKEDSLTVSQVLDLVVTSSPIGIAVIDEYQHVLLSNERVEQLGVVRNHLLDERAWVATKKVFDTSESVDFDLSAKTRTLARGAVAVRGHVHLLHEVDPRIAVIYAEDDSEQVRMEATRRDFVANVSHELKTPVGAISLLAEALLESSDDPESVRHFGAKMHHEANRLGNMVSELIALSRLQGAEKLPDLDVVDVDEIVSEALERAAVSADAADITITTDFPSGLEVLGDRTLLVTALSNLLSNAISYSPSNTPVTISRNFRGNNVEISVTDRGIGIDPEYHERVFERFFRVDKARSRATGGTGLGLAIVKHVAANHNGSIRMWSRPGTGSTFTLVLPAYFEAPELPESTNPGNSPAERREDLRR
;
A
#
# COMPACT_ATOMS: atom_id res chain seq x y z
N VAL A 1 28.62 -90.19 27.22
CA VAL A 1 28.08 -88.83 27.21
C VAL A 1 26.71 -88.89 27.81
N THR A 2 26.53 -88.37 29.04
CA THR A 2 25.26 -88.44 29.78
C THR A 2 24.23 -87.52 29.08
N ILE A 3 22.97 -87.95 29.07
CA ILE A 3 21.84 -87.17 28.45
C ILE A 3 21.84 -85.68 28.87
N LEU A 4 22.31 -85.38 30.07
CA LEU A 4 22.46 -84.04 30.61
C LEU A 4 23.49 -83.23 29.84
N GLN A 5 24.62 -83.79 29.39
CA GLN A 5 25.63 -83.07 28.59
C GLN A 5 25.13 -82.78 27.18
N ALA A 6 24.35 -83.66 26.59
CA ALA A 6 23.74 -83.41 25.28
C ALA A 6 22.67 -82.27 25.33
N LEU A 7 21.92 -82.23 26.44
CA LEU A 7 20.88 -81.18 26.64
C LEU A 7 21.49 -79.82 26.89
N VAL A 8 22.62 -79.73 27.62
CA VAL A 8 23.36 -78.47 27.83
C VAL A 8 23.97 -77.98 26.55
N LEU A 9 24.56 -78.88 25.73
CA LEU A 9 25.14 -78.50 24.42
C LEU A 9 24.03 -78.03 23.47
N ALA A 10 22.87 -78.60 23.43
CA ALA A 10 21.72 -78.17 22.63
C ALA A 10 21.20 -76.78 23.05
N LEU A 11 21.12 -76.51 24.35
CA LEU A 11 20.70 -75.23 24.91
C LEU A 11 21.74 -74.11 24.59
N CYS A 12 23.04 -74.40 24.71
CA CYS A 12 24.06 -73.47 24.35
C CYS A 12 24.06 -73.18 22.85
N ALA A 13 23.87 -74.16 21.99
CA ALA A 13 23.76 -73.93 20.53
C ALA A 13 22.52 -73.08 20.14
N ALA A 14 21.37 -73.29 20.81
CA ALA A 14 20.18 -72.51 20.61
C ALA A 14 20.34 -71.06 21.09
N ALA A 15 21.03 -70.85 22.23
CA ALA A 15 21.34 -69.48 22.72
C ALA A 15 22.30 -68.75 21.82
N ILE A 16 23.35 -69.37 21.32
CA ILE A 16 24.30 -68.78 20.37
C ILE A 16 23.63 -68.48 19.04
N GLY A 17 22.77 -69.34 18.53
CA GLY A 17 21.98 -69.14 17.33
C GLY A 17 21.00 -67.99 17.46
N GLY A 18 20.33 -67.83 18.63
CA GLY A 18 19.44 -66.73 18.91
C GLY A 18 20.14 -65.37 19.01
N ILE A 19 21.30 -65.33 19.68
CA ILE A 19 22.12 -64.09 19.78
C ILE A 19 22.70 -63.69 18.41
N ALA A 20 23.21 -64.65 17.63
CA ALA A 20 23.72 -64.39 16.29
C ALA A 20 22.61 -63.92 15.33
N GLY A 21 21.41 -64.53 15.39
CA GLY A 21 20.26 -64.13 14.61
C GLY A 21 19.77 -62.72 14.96
N SER A 22 19.77 -62.37 16.25
CA SER A 22 19.41 -61.02 16.71
C SER A 22 20.39 -59.95 16.28
N LEU A 23 21.71 -60.27 16.37
CA LEU A 23 22.77 -59.31 15.89
C LEU A 23 22.80 -59.15 14.39
N ILE A 24 22.52 -60.17 13.59
CA ILE A 24 22.37 -60.08 12.16
C ILE A 24 21.14 -59.29 11.79
N ASN A 25 20.02 -59.53 12.43
CA ASN A 25 18.76 -58.76 12.18
C ASN A 25 18.88 -57.30 12.58
N SER A 26 19.53 -56.98 13.70
CA SER A 26 19.76 -55.57 14.09
C SER A 26 20.74 -54.85 13.11
N ARG A 27 21.74 -55.55 12.60
CA ARG A 27 22.62 -54.98 11.56
C ARG A 27 21.92 -54.80 10.21
N LEU A 28 21.03 -55.69 9.82
CA LEU A 28 20.22 -55.57 8.61
C LEU A 28 19.17 -54.45 8.76
N GLN A 29 18.58 -54.28 9.93
CA GLN A 29 17.67 -53.15 10.20
C GLN A 29 18.41 -51.81 10.22
N SER A 30 19.57 -51.70 10.87
CA SER A 30 20.36 -50.45 10.85
C SER A 30 20.95 -50.12 9.46
N GLN A 31 21.22 -51.10 8.61
CA GLN A 31 21.57 -50.84 7.21
C GLN A 31 20.33 -50.44 6.38
N ALA A 32 19.17 -51.00 6.64
CA ALA A 32 17.95 -50.63 5.96
C ALA A 32 17.43 -49.23 6.39
N GLU A 33 17.62 -48.85 7.66
CA GLU A 33 17.31 -47.49 8.16
C GLU A 33 18.29 -46.46 7.65
N GLY A 34 19.60 -46.77 7.61
CA GLY A 34 20.60 -45.87 7.01
C GLY A 34 20.50 -45.72 5.49
N SER A 35 19.88 -46.67 4.79
CA SER A 35 19.55 -46.53 3.36
C SER A 35 18.27 -45.74 3.11
N ARG A 36 17.27 -45.83 4.02
CA ARG A 36 16.05 -45.01 3.95
C ARG A 36 16.28 -43.53 4.32
N GLU A 37 17.13 -43.25 5.30
CA GLU A 37 17.55 -41.88 5.61
C GLU A 37 18.39 -41.23 4.48
N LYS A 38 19.09 -42.03 3.67
CA LYS A 38 19.82 -41.51 2.50
C LYS A 38 18.92 -41.27 1.28
N GLU A 39 17.76 -41.89 1.15
CA GLU A 39 16.84 -41.66 0.03
C GLU A 39 15.99 -40.40 0.24
N ASP A 40 15.76 -39.92 1.48
CA ASP A 40 15.01 -38.69 1.78
C ASP A 40 15.90 -37.43 1.94
N SER A 41 17.23 -37.56 1.94
CA SER A 41 18.11 -36.38 2.01
C SER A 41 18.35 -35.81 0.62
N LEU A 42 17.82 -34.59 0.40
CA LEU A 42 18.09 -33.82 -0.81
C LEU A 42 19.60 -33.71 -1.02
N THR A 43 20.08 -34.02 -2.22
CA THR A 43 21.46 -33.75 -2.58
C THR A 43 21.73 -32.26 -2.67
N VAL A 44 22.98 -31.82 -2.50
CA VAL A 44 23.40 -30.43 -2.63
C VAL A 44 22.93 -29.85 -3.97
N SER A 45 23.00 -30.61 -5.06
CA SER A 45 22.53 -30.21 -6.37
C SER A 45 21.03 -29.99 -6.41
N GLN A 46 20.22 -30.86 -5.78
CA GLN A 46 18.76 -30.69 -5.67
C GLN A 46 18.38 -29.50 -4.81
N VAL A 47 19.12 -29.25 -3.73
CA VAL A 47 18.90 -28.06 -2.89
C VAL A 47 19.20 -26.78 -3.67
N LEU A 48 20.31 -26.73 -4.43
CA LEU A 48 20.66 -25.59 -5.26
C LEU A 48 19.62 -25.36 -6.35
N ASP A 49 19.15 -26.40 -7.02
CA ASP A 49 18.08 -26.31 -8.03
C ASP A 49 16.78 -25.76 -7.43
N LEU A 50 16.38 -26.26 -6.26
CA LEU A 50 15.21 -25.75 -5.54
C LEU A 50 15.37 -24.27 -5.14
N VAL A 51 16.55 -23.86 -4.66
CA VAL A 51 16.82 -22.46 -4.29
C VAL A 51 16.73 -21.57 -5.50
N VAL A 52 17.28 -21.93 -6.63
CA VAL A 52 17.21 -21.16 -7.87
C VAL A 52 15.77 -21.10 -8.39
N THR A 53 15.07 -22.24 -8.43
CA THR A 53 13.71 -22.32 -8.96
C THR A 53 12.70 -21.59 -8.08
N SER A 54 12.87 -21.63 -6.75
CA SER A 54 11.98 -20.94 -5.80
C SER A 54 12.32 -19.46 -5.58
N SER A 55 13.41 -18.97 -6.18
CA SER A 55 13.85 -17.58 -6.02
C SER A 55 12.82 -16.59 -6.57
N PRO A 56 12.45 -15.54 -5.82
CA PRO A 56 11.61 -14.45 -6.32
C PRO A 56 12.34 -13.56 -7.35
N ILE A 57 13.67 -13.68 -7.44
CA ILE A 57 14.52 -12.98 -8.38
C ILE A 57 14.70 -13.85 -9.62
N GLY A 58 14.68 -13.25 -10.81
CA GLY A 58 15.05 -13.91 -12.05
C GLY A 58 16.54 -14.23 -12.08
N ILE A 59 16.90 -15.48 -12.28
CA ILE A 59 18.29 -15.94 -12.32
C ILE A 59 18.52 -16.64 -13.65
N ALA A 60 19.60 -16.25 -14.35
CA ALA A 60 20.11 -16.98 -15.50
C ALA A 60 21.63 -17.11 -15.42
N VAL A 61 22.16 -18.26 -15.86
CA VAL A 61 23.59 -18.54 -15.99
C VAL A 61 23.87 -18.77 -17.47
N ILE A 62 24.87 -18.09 -18.00
CA ILE A 62 25.13 -17.98 -19.44
C ILE A 62 26.64 -18.16 -19.72
N ASP A 63 26.94 -18.82 -20.82
CA ASP A 63 28.31 -18.93 -21.32
C ASP A 63 28.66 -17.77 -22.30
N GLU A 64 29.94 -17.73 -22.71
CA GLU A 64 30.46 -16.74 -23.66
C GLU A 64 29.85 -16.84 -25.08
N TYR A 65 29.17 -17.96 -25.38
CA TYR A 65 28.52 -18.24 -26.68
C TYR A 65 27.03 -17.93 -26.68
N GLN A 66 26.50 -17.29 -25.61
CA GLN A 66 25.09 -16.96 -25.40
C GLN A 66 24.20 -18.21 -25.11
N HIS A 67 24.76 -19.34 -24.73
CA HIS A 67 23.96 -20.47 -24.31
C HIS A 67 23.51 -20.28 -22.86
N VAL A 68 22.20 -20.38 -22.62
CA VAL A 68 21.62 -20.37 -21.29
C VAL A 68 21.84 -21.74 -20.66
N LEU A 69 22.75 -21.82 -19.69
CA LEU A 69 23.11 -23.04 -18.97
C LEU A 69 22.07 -23.38 -17.89
N LEU A 70 21.49 -22.35 -17.26
CA LEU A 70 20.48 -22.44 -16.23
C LEU A 70 19.60 -21.20 -16.27
N SER A 71 18.28 -21.36 -16.13
CA SER A 71 17.35 -20.27 -15.95
C SER A 71 16.22 -20.72 -15.01
N ASN A 72 15.69 -19.82 -14.21
CA ASN A 72 14.47 -20.06 -13.47
C ASN A 72 13.25 -19.48 -14.19
N GLU A 73 12.05 -19.91 -13.80
CA GLU A 73 10.81 -19.44 -14.39
C GLU A 73 10.66 -17.91 -14.28
N ARG A 74 11.18 -17.32 -13.20
CA ARG A 74 11.06 -15.87 -12.95
C ARG A 74 11.81 -15.04 -14.00
N VAL A 75 13.02 -15.44 -14.43
CA VAL A 75 13.78 -14.71 -15.46
C VAL A 75 13.11 -14.77 -16.83
N GLU A 76 12.38 -15.85 -17.11
CA GLU A 76 11.57 -15.99 -18.34
C GLU A 76 10.32 -15.12 -18.29
N GLN A 77 9.61 -15.09 -17.13
CA GLN A 77 8.46 -14.20 -16.91
C GLN A 77 8.83 -12.72 -17.05
N LEU A 78 10.04 -12.35 -16.60
CA LEU A 78 10.58 -10.99 -16.74
C LEU A 78 11.04 -10.68 -18.18
N GLY A 79 11.08 -11.68 -19.07
CA GLY A 79 11.41 -11.53 -20.47
C GLY A 79 12.91 -11.29 -20.74
N VAL A 80 13.77 -11.55 -19.76
CA VAL A 80 15.25 -11.52 -19.93
C VAL A 80 15.72 -12.70 -20.76
N VAL A 81 15.12 -13.88 -20.55
CA VAL A 81 15.31 -15.07 -21.35
C VAL A 81 14.00 -15.39 -22.08
N ARG A 82 14.06 -15.67 -23.39
CA ARG A 82 12.93 -16.12 -24.21
C ARG A 82 13.38 -17.21 -25.16
N ASN A 83 12.72 -18.35 -25.12
CA ASN A 83 13.08 -19.51 -25.97
C ASN A 83 14.56 -19.88 -25.86
N HIS A 84 15.12 -19.93 -24.65
CA HIS A 84 16.53 -20.18 -24.36
C HIS A 84 17.50 -19.14 -24.94
N LEU A 85 17.04 -17.98 -25.37
CA LEU A 85 17.85 -16.86 -25.82
C LEU A 85 17.73 -15.68 -24.88
N LEU A 86 18.83 -14.98 -24.70
CA LEU A 86 18.86 -13.74 -23.90
C LEU A 86 18.31 -12.55 -24.69
N ASP A 87 17.60 -11.64 -24.03
CA ASP A 87 17.25 -10.34 -24.63
C ASP A 87 18.52 -9.62 -25.10
N GLU A 88 18.42 -8.92 -26.23
CA GLU A 88 19.56 -8.25 -26.87
C GLU A 88 20.29 -7.28 -25.91
N ARG A 89 19.55 -6.52 -25.10
CA ARG A 89 20.13 -5.55 -24.15
C ARG A 89 20.86 -6.26 -23.01
N ALA A 90 20.29 -7.34 -22.49
CA ALA A 90 20.94 -8.18 -21.49
C ALA A 90 22.21 -8.83 -22.05
N TRP A 91 22.17 -9.28 -23.32
CA TRP A 91 23.33 -9.83 -23.98
C TRP A 91 24.46 -8.81 -24.17
N VAL A 92 24.13 -7.57 -24.58
CA VAL A 92 25.13 -6.49 -24.70
C VAL A 92 25.80 -6.21 -23.35
N ALA A 93 25.04 -6.20 -22.25
CA ALA A 93 25.60 -6.06 -20.91
C ALA A 93 26.50 -7.24 -20.54
N THR A 94 26.07 -8.47 -20.85
CA THR A 94 26.83 -9.70 -20.57
C THR A 94 28.15 -9.74 -21.35
N LYS A 95 28.16 -9.35 -22.64
CA LYS A 95 29.39 -9.22 -23.42
C LYS A 95 30.37 -8.27 -22.77
N LYS A 96 29.90 -7.11 -22.31
CA LYS A 96 30.74 -6.14 -21.63
C LYS A 96 31.38 -6.73 -20.37
N VAL A 97 30.63 -7.54 -19.60
CA VAL A 97 31.16 -8.24 -18.42
C VAL A 97 32.27 -9.23 -18.80
N PHE A 98 32.11 -9.99 -19.89
CA PHE A 98 33.19 -10.90 -20.39
C PHE A 98 34.41 -10.11 -20.85
N ASP A 99 34.24 -8.96 -21.48
CA ASP A 99 35.35 -8.14 -22.02
C ASP A 99 36.12 -7.40 -20.90
N THR A 100 35.42 -6.91 -19.88
CA THR A 100 36.00 -6.01 -18.85
C THR A 100 36.22 -6.67 -17.50
N SER A 101 35.59 -7.82 -17.25
CA SER A 101 35.49 -8.51 -15.95
C SER A 101 34.82 -7.67 -14.86
N GLU A 102 34.19 -6.54 -15.21
CA GLU A 102 33.43 -5.67 -14.28
C GLU A 102 31.97 -5.99 -14.38
N SER A 103 31.26 -5.94 -13.24
CA SER A 103 29.80 -6.08 -13.18
C SER A 103 29.09 -4.96 -13.92
N VAL A 104 28.00 -5.26 -14.61
CA VAL A 104 27.24 -4.29 -15.44
C VAL A 104 25.76 -4.40 -15.14
N ASP A 105 25.13 -3.25 -14.92
CA ASP A 105 23.66 -3.15 -14.81
C ASP A 105 23.04 -2.96 -16.20
N PHE A 106 21.84 -3.51 -16.41
CA PHE A 106 21.04 -3.25 -17.59
C PHE A 106 19.56 -3.04 -17.24
N ASP A 107 18.86 -2.36 -18.14
CA ASP A 107 17.45 -2.01 -17.96
C ASP A 107 16.68 -2.45 -19.21
N LEU A 108 15.67 -3.31 -19.02
CA LEU A 108 14.76 -3.76 -20.08
C LEU A 108 13.47 -2.94 -20.12
N SER A 109 13.32 -1.92 -19.27
CA SER A 109 12.15 -1.06 -19.27
C SER A 109 11.91 -0.43 -20.65
N ALA A 110 10.65 -0.30 -21.05
CA ALA A 110 10.30 0.38 -22.28
C ALA A 110 10.78 1.84 -22.22
N LYS A 111 11.50 2.29 -23.25
CA LYS A 111 12.03 3.68 -23.37
C LYS A 111 10.93 4.77 -23.40
N THR A 112 9.66 4.39 -23.40
CA THR A 112 8.52 5.31 -23.46
C THR A 112 8.25 5.88 -22.06
N ARG A 113 8.13 7.20 -21.96
CA ARG A 113 7.95 8.01 -20.74
C ARG A 113 6.72 7.63 -19.89
N THR A 114 5.82 6.84 -20.43
CA THR A 114 4.65 6.29 -19.77
C THR A 114 4.71 4.78 -19.91
N LEU A 115 4.98 4.08 -18.80
CA LEU A 115 4.71 2.65 -18.74
C LEU A 115 3.20 2.48 -18.99
N ALA A 116 2.83 2.01 -20.18
CA ALA A 116 1.45 1.62 -20.45
C ALA A 116 1.00 0.65 -19.35
N ARG A 117 -0.28 0.69 -18.94
CA ARG A 117 -0.83 -0.27 -17.96
C ARG A 117 -0.43 -1.69 -18.38
N GLY A 118 0.43 -2.35 -17.58
CA GLY A 118 0.91 -3.71 -17.85
C GLY A 118 2.35 -3.84 -18.39
N ALA A 119 3.07 -2.76 -18.68
CA ALA A 119 4.48 -2.84 -19.03
C ALA A 119 5.31 -3.10 -17.75
N VAL A 120 6.18 -4.10 -17.80
CA VAL A 120 7.10 -4.47 -16.72
C VAL A 120 8.40 -3.69 -16.91
N ALA A 121 8.86 -3.02 -15.84
CA ALA A 121 10.20 -2.47 -15.77
C ALA A 121 11.11 -3.53 -15.15
N VAL A 122 12.15 -3.94 -15.86
CA VAL A 122 13.08 -4.98 -15.38
C VAL A 122 14.46 -4.39 -15.27
N ARG A 123 14.99 -4.41 -14.06
CA ARG A 123 16.40 -4.10 -13.78
C ARG A 123 17.16 -5.40 -13.66
N GLY A 124 18.29 -5.49 -14.36
CA GLY A 124 19.17 -6.66 -14.28
C GLY A 124 20.59 -6.25 -13.94
N HIS A 125 21.29 -7.18 -13.29
CA HIS A 125 22.69 -7.08 -12.91
C HIS A 125 23.41 -8.31 -13.42
N VAL A 126 24.55 -8.12 -14.08
CA VAL A 126 25.39 -9.20 -14.63
C VAL A 126 26.75 -9.15 -14.01
N HIS A 127 27.28 -10.30 -13.61
CA HIS A 127 28.66 -10.45 -13.18
C HIS A 127 29.21 -11.83 -13.56
N LEU A 128 30.57 -11.99 -13.56
CA LEU A 128 31.19 -13.28 -13.76
C LEU A 128 30.93 -14.22 -12.59
N LEU A 129 30.61 -15.47 -12.88
CA LEU A 129 30.46 -16.49 -11.84
C LEU A 129 31.78 -16.77 -11.11
N HIS A 130 32.89 -16.69 -11.83
CA HIS A 130 34.21 -16.94 -11.29
C HIS A 130 35.26 -16.06 -12.00
N GLU A 131 36.08 -15.32 -11.23
CA GLU A 131 37.05 -14.36 -11.77
C GLU A 131 38.21 -15.07 -12.49
N VAL A 132 38.59 -16.30 -12.08
CA VAL A 132 39.72 -17.07 -12.66
C VAL A 132 39.31 -17.76 -13.97
N ASP A 133 38.02 -18.07 -14.16
CA ASP A 133 37.50 -18.65 -15.40
C ASP A 133 36.33 -17.78 -15.90
N PRO A 134 36.62 -16.74 -16.69
CA PRO A 134 35.61 -15.75 -17.08
C PRO A 134 34.65 -16.19 -18.19
N ARG A 135 34.43 -17.52 -18.34
CA ARG A 135 33.57 -18.07 -19.40
C ARG A 135 32.09 -18.17 -19.02
N ILE A 136 31.74 -17.92 -17.77
CA ILE A 136 30.36 -18.03 -17.27
C ILE A 136 29.98 -16.74 -16.54
N ALA A 137 28.85 -16.17 -16.92
CA ALA A 137 28.23 -15.03 -16.25
C ALA A 137 26.91 -15.41 -15.60
N VAL A 138 26.59 -14.74 -14.51
CA VAL A 138 25.30 -14.85 -13.82
C VAL A 138 24.54 -13.53 -14.01
N ILE A 139 23.27 -13.65 -14.33
CA ILE A 139 22.32 -12.54 -14.45
C ILE A 139 21.31 -12.65 -13.32
N TYR A 140 21.14 -11.56 -12.59
CA TYR A 140 20.01 -11.35 -11.70
C TYR A 140 19.08 -10.33 -12.31
N ALA A 141 17.79 -10.58 -12.24
CA ALA A 141 16.76 -9.67 -12.78
C ALA A 141 15.60 -9.52 -11.80
N GLU A 142 15.18 -8.28 -11.58
CA GLU A 142 14.09 -7.93 -10.68
C GLU A 142 13.03 -7.10 -11.39
N ASP A 143 11.78 -7.25 -10.93
CA ASP A 143 10.68 -6.40 -11.35
C ASP A 143 10.73 -5.07 -10.59
N ASP A 144 11.19 -4.04 -11.27
CA ASP A 144 11.34 -2.68 -10.73
C ASP A 144 10.11 -1.80 -11.04
N SER A 145 9.04 -2.41 -11.55
CA SER A 145 7.86 -1.68 -12.06
C SER A 145 7.20 -0.83 -10.99
N GLU A 146 7.13 -1.30 -9.76
CA GLU A 146 6.52 -0.56 -8.65
C GLU A 146 7.38 0.65 -8.29
N GLN A 147 8.67 0.50 -8.18
CA GLN A 147 9.62 1.56 -7.86
C GLN A 147 9.64 2.63 -8.96
N VAL A 148 9.68 2.22 -10.23
CA VAL A 148 9.63 3.13 -11.38
C VAL A 148 8.30 3.91 -11.42
N ARG A 149 7.16 3.25 -11.13
CA ARG A 149 5.86 3.92 -11.03
C ARG A 149 5.81 4.91 -9.86
N MET A 150 6.32 4.52 -8.70
CA MET A 150 6.39 5.43 -7.55
C MET A 150 7.26 6.65 -7.85
N GLU A 151 8.42 6.46 -8.48
CA GLU A 151 9.32 7.56 -8.82
C GLU A 151 8.72 8.48 -9.90
N ALA A 152 8.05 7.92 -10.91
CA ALA A 152 7.31 8.68 -11.90
C ALA A 152 6.19 9.51 -11.25
N THR A 153 5.39 8.89 -10.38
CA THR A 153 4.31 9.55 -9.63
C THR A 153 4.85 10.68 -8.75
N ARG A 154 6.00 10.46 -8.08
CA ARG A 154 6.66 11.48 -7.26
C ARG A 154 7.16 12.65 -8.11
N ARG A 155 7.74 12.37 -9.27
CA ARG A 155 8.26 13.39 -10.20
C ARG A 155 7.13 14.24 -10.77
N ASP A 156 6.04 13.60 -11.20
CA ASP A 156 4.82 14.27 -11.68
C ASP A 156 4.17 15.11 -10.58
N PHE A 157 4.16 14.63 -9.34
CA PHE A 157 3.68 15.37 -8.18
C PHE A 157 4.46 16.68 -7.98
N VAL A 158 5.79 16.62 -7.94
CA VAL A 158 6.64 17.81 -7.75
C VAL A 158 6.45 18.81 -8.89
N ALA A 159 6.36 18.35 -10.14
CA ALA A 159 6.12 19.19 -11.29
C ALA A 159 4.75 19.89 -11.20
N ASN A 160 3.69 19.15 -10.86
CA ASN A 160 2.34 19.70 -10.73
C ASN A 160 2.23 20.69 -9.55
N VAL A 161 2.84 20.39 -8.40
CA VAL A 161 2.91 21.33 -7.26
C VAL A 161 3.57 22.64 -7.70
N SER A 162 4.70 22.56 -8.39
CA SER A 162 5.43 23.75 -8.85
C SER A 162 4.57 24.60 -9.82
N HIS A 163 3.84 23.96 -10.72
CA HIS A 163 2.95 24.64 -11.66
C HIS A 163 1.74 25.29 -10.96
N GLU A 164 1.08 24.56 -10.05
CA GLU A 164 -0.11 25.04 -9.36
C GLU A 164 0.23 26.15 -8.33
N LEU A 165 1.44 26.19 -7.77
CA LEU A 165 1.92 27.27 -6.90
C LEU A 165 2.33 28.52 -7.71
N LYS A 166 2.96 28.36 -8.87
CA LYS A 166 3.44 29.47 -9.68
C LYS A 166 2.30 30.38 -10.17
N THR A 167 1.14 29.79 -10.48
CA THR A 167 -0.01 30.52 -11.02
C THR A 167 -0.59 31.55 -10.03
N PRO A 168 -0.99 31.19 -8.78
CA PRO A 168 -1.49 32.16 -7.81
C PRO A 168 -0.43 33.18 -7.39
N VAL A 169 0.83 32.78 -7.27
CA VAL A 169 1.92 33.72 -6.94
C VAL A 169 2.07 34.77 -8.03
N GLY A 170 2.06 34.39 -9.32
CA GLY A 170 2.07 35.31 -10.43
C GLY A 170 0.85 36.24 -10.49
N ALA A 171 -0.34 35.67 -10.19
CA ALA A 171 -1.58 36.48 -10.12
C ALA A 171 -1.53 37.52 -8.98
N ILE A 172 -1.04 37.14 -7.81
CA ILE A 172 -0.87 38.05 -6.66
C ILE A 172 0.11 39.18 -7.03
N SER A 173 1.22 38.85 -7.70
CA SER A 173 2.21 39.87 -8.13
C SER A 173 1.59 40.88 -9.09
N LEU A 174 0.89 40.43 -10.14
CA LEU A 174 0.21 41.30 -11.10
C LEU A 174 -0.90 42.14 -10.45
N LEU A 175 -1.67 41.57 -9.53
CA LEU A 175 -2.71 42.31 -8.79
C LEU A 175 -2.11 43.37 -7.87
N ALA A 176 -0.93 43.11 -7.28
CA ALA A 176 -0.20 44.07 -6.46
C ALA A 176 0.31 45.23 -7.32
N GLU A 177 0.85 44.99 -8.53
CA GLU A 177 1.25 46.01 -9.47
C GLU A 177 0.07 46.87 -9.89
N ALA A 178 -1.04 46.24 -10.29
CA ALA A 178 -2.27 46.96 -10.64
C ALA A 178 -2.85 47.79 -9.48
N LEU A 179 -2.72 47.33 -8.26
CA LEU A 179 -3.16 48.05 -7.07
C LEU A 179 -2.29 49.29 -6.81
N LEU A 180 -0.97 49.19 -7.02
CA LEU A 180 -0.05 50.33 -6.90
C LEU A 180 -0.29 51.38 -7.97
N GLU A 181 -0.58 50.98 -9.22
CA GLU A 181 -0.88 51.88 -10.33
C GLU A 181 -2.23 52.59 -10.19
N SER A 182 -3.18 51.96 -9.46
CA SER A 182 -4.55 52.48 -9.26
C SER A 182 -4.76 53.05 -7.86
N SER A 183 -3.69 53.48 -7.19
CA SER A 183 -3.74 53.97 -5.80
C SER A 183 -4.72 55.12 -5.54
N ASP A 184 -4.99 55.95 -6.57
CA ASP A 184 -5.89 57.10 -6.50
C ASP A 184 -7.35 56.77 -6.78
N ASP A 185 -7.67 55.51 -7.17
CA ASP A 185 -9.03 55.01 -7.41
C ASP A 185 -9.46 54.00 -6.34
N PRO A 186 -10.31 54.42 -5.37
CA PRO A 186 -10.74 53.52 -4.26
C PRO A 186 -11.54 52.30 -4.72
N GLU A 187 -12.20 52.36 -5.88
CA GLU A 187 -12.97 51.21 -6.40
C GLU A 187 -12.03 50.14 -6.96
N SER A 188 -11.01 50.57 -7.77
CA SER A 188 -9.97 49.69 -8.28
C SER A 188 -9.12 49.10 -7.15
N VAL A 189 -8.77 49.88 -6.13
CA VAL A 189 -8.05 49.38 -4.94
C VAL A 189 -8.83 48.28 -4.22
N ARG A 190 -10.15 48.46 -4.01
CA ARG A 190 -11.01 47.45 -3.40
C ARG A 190 -11.09 46.20 -4.28
N HIS A 191 -11.28 46.35 -5.57
CA HIS A 191 -11.40 45.25 -6.51
C HIS A 191 -10.14 44.41 -6.60
N PHE A 192 -8.96 45.03 -6.79
CA PHE A 192 -7.69 44.29 -6.84
C PHE A 192 -7.29 43.71 -5.49
N GLY A 193 -7.53 44.44 -4.40
CA GLY A 193 -7.32 43.95 -3.04
C GLY A 193 -8.17 42.70 -2.70
N ALA A 194 -9.44 42.70 -3.08
CA ALA A 194 -10.30 41.54 -2.89
C ALA A 194 -9.85 40.31 -3.70
N LYS A 195 -9.43 40.52 -4.96
CA LYS A 195 -8.88 39.45 -5.80
C LYS A 195 -7.55 38.91 -5.24
N MET A 196 -6.67 39.77 -4.76
CA MET A 196 -5.39 39.39 -4.15
C MET A 196 -5.65 38.55 -2.88
N HIS A 197 -6.57 38.98 -2.03
CA HIS A 197 -6.95 38.24 -0.84
C HIS A 197 -7.53 36.85 -1.17
N HIS A 198 -8.35 36.76 -2.23
CA HIS A 198 -8.87 35.47 -2.71
C HIS A 198 -7.75 34.52 -3.18
N GLU A 199 -6.78 35.01 -3.97
CA GLU A 199 -5.65 34.18 -4.42
C GLU A 199 -4.69 33.79 -3.28
N ALA A 200 -4.51 34.68 -2.29
CA ALA A 200 -3.71 34.37 -1.09
C ALA A 200 -4.37 33.27 -0.24
N ASN A 201 -5.67 33.32 -0.03
CA ASN A 201 -6.43 32.28 0.67
C ASN A 201 -6.37 30.95 -0.08
N ARG A 202 -6.50 30.99 -1.40
CA ARG A 202 -6.38 29.80 -2.24
C ARG A 202 -4.99 29.15 -2.12
N LEU A 203 -3.94 29.97 -2.10
CA LEU A 203 -2.56 29.51 -1.90
C LEU A 203 -2.39 28.86 -0.50
N GLY A 204 -2.92 29.50 0.54
CA GLY A 204 -2.91 28.97 1.90
C GLY A 204 -3.59 27.60 2.03
N ASN A 205 -4.76 27.45 1.42
CA ASN A 205 -5.48 26.18 1.37
C ASN A 205 -4.68 25.10 0.65
N MET A 206 -4.06 25.45 -0.50
CA MET A 206 -3.21 24.51 -1.25
C MET A 206 -2.00 24.05 -0.43
N VAL A 207 -1.33 24.94 0.31
CA VAL A 207 -0.20 24.59 1.16
C VAL A 207 -0.67 23.64 2.28
N SER A 208 -1.81 23.93 2.89
CA SER A 208 -2.41 23.07 3.94
C SER A 208 -2.73 21.67 3.42
N GLU A 209 -3.31 21.57 2.23
CA GLU A 209 -3.58 20.29 1.56
C GLU A 209 -2.30 19.52 1.22
N LEU A 210 -1.25 20.22 0.77
CA LEU A 210 0.05 19.60 0.50
C LEU A 210 0.71 19.05 1.77
N ILE A 211 0.63 19.79 2.90
CA ILE A 211 1.15 19.33 4.18
C ILE A 211 0.37 18.10 4.66
N ALA A 212 -0.97 18.12 4.57
CA ALA A 212 -1.81 16.97 4.91
C ALA A 212 -1.44 15.74 4.07
N LEU A 213 -1.30 15.92 2.75
CA LEU A 213 -0.92 14.82 1.85
C LEU A 213 0.52 14.30 2.12
N SER A 214 1.46 15.18 2.45
CA SER A 214 2.84 14.79 2.80
C SER A 214 2.89 13.96 4.08
N ARG A 215 2.11 14.32 5.10
CA ARG A 215 1.99 13.52 6.34
C ARG A 215 1.41 12.13 6.08
N LEU A 216 0.41 12.05 5.20
CA LEU A 216 -0.24 10.78 4.82
C LEU A 216 0.68 9.84 4.02
N GLN A 217 1.71 10.35 3.35
CA GLN A 217 2.67 9.55 2.55
C GLN A 217 3.88 9.06 3.32
N GLY A 218 4.25 9.74 4.41
CA GLY A 218 5.44 9.41 5.22
C GLY A 218 5.17 8.48 6.39
N ALA A 219 3.92 8.22 6.72
CA ALA A 219 3.57 7.37 7.84
C ALA A 219 3.40 5.92 7.38
N GLU A 220 4.32 5.04 7.75
CA GLU A 220 4.16 3.59 7.63
C GLU A 220 2.96 3.05 8.44
N LYS A 221 2.51 3.77 9.46
CA LYS A 221 1.23 3.66 10.18
C LYS A 221 0.95 4.99 10.87
N LEU A 222 -0.32 5.41 10.95
CA LEU A 222 -0.71 6.50 11.83
C LEU A 222 -0.30 6.12 13.27
N PRO A 223 0.51 6.93 13.96
CA PRO A 223 1.15 6.48 15.20
C PRO A 223 0.16 6.22 16.33
N ASP A 224 -0.92 6.99 16.43
CA ASP A 224 -1.92 6.85 17.48
C ASP A 224 -3.32 7.08 16.88
N LEU A 225 -4.09 6.00 16.79
CA LEU A 225 -5.50 6.06 16.43
C LEU A 225 -6.32 6.05 17.73
N ASP A 226 -7.13 7.07 17.92
CA ASP A 226 -8.07 7.18 19.04
C ASP A 226 -9.48 6.72 18.63
N VAL A 227 -10.29 6.36 19.62
CA VAL A 227 -11.72 6.19 19.41
C VAL A 227 -12.36 7.56 19.19
N VAL A 228 -12.98 7.75 18.04
CA VAL A 228 -13.54 9.03 17.64
C VAL A 228 -15.03 8.88 17.35
N ASP A 229 -15.82 9.76 17.95
CA ASP A 229 -17.25 9.88 17.68
C ASP A 229 -17.47 10.48 16.27
N VAL A 230 -18.22 9.77 15.45
CA VAL A 230 -18.54 10.19 14.07
C VAL A 230 -19.42 11.45 14.05
N ASP A 231 -20.25 11.63 15.05
CA ASP A 231 -21.15 12.79 15.15
C ASP A 231 -20.35 14.08 15.44
N GLU A 232 -19.26 13.98 16.22
CA GLU A 232 -18.33 15.09 16.42
C GLU A 232 -17.58 15.46 15.13
N ILE A 233 -17.10 14.44 14.36
CA ILE A 233 -16.44 14.67 13.08
C ILE A 233 -17.37 15.41 12.12
N VAL A 234 -18.62 14.95 12.02
CA VAL A 234 -19.64 15.56 11.14
C VAL A 234 -19.95 16.98 11.58
N SER A 235 -20.15 17.23 12.88
CA SER A 235 -20.40 18.56 13.42
C SER A 235 -19.29 19.54 13.09
N GLU A 236 -18.02 19.17 13.34
CA GLU A 236 -16.87 20.03 13.04
C GLU A 236 -16.73 20.31 11.55
N ALA A 237 -16.96 19.30 10.69
CA ALA A 237 -16.91 19.49 9.24
C ALA A 237 -18.03 20.41 8.74
N LEU A 238 -19.23 20.34 9.32
CA LEU A 238 -20.36 21.24 9.03
C LEU A 238 -20.03 22.67 9.44
N GLU A 239 -19.47 22.88 10.63
CA GLU A 239 -19.03 24.21 11.09
C GLU A 239 -18.02 24.84 10.13
N ARG A 240 -17.05 24.07 9.69
CA ARG A 240 -16.05 24.53 8.69
C ARG A 240 -16.64 24.86 7.33
N ALA A 241 -17.71 24.15 6.93
CA ALA A 241 -18.37 24.34 5.65
C ALA A 241 -19.41 25.49 5.66
N ALA A 242 -19.90 25.91 6.84
CA ALA A 242 -21.03 26.82 6.98
C ALA A 242 -20.87 28.12 6.19
N VAL A 243 -19.77 28.83 6.36
CA VAL A 243 -19.51 30.11 5.67
C VAL A 243 -19.50 29.95 4.14
N SER A 244 -18.94 28.85 3.64
CA SER A 244 -18.90 28.59 2.20
C SER A 244 -20.27 28.17 1.65
N ALA A 245 -21.06 27.46 2.44
CA ALA A 245 -22.42 27.06 2.08
C ALA A 245 -23.35 28.28 2.01
N ASP A 246 -23.28 29.18 3.01
CA ASP A 246 -24.04 30.42 3.04
C ASP A 246 -23.68 31.32 1.84
N ALA A 247 -22.38 31.48 1.54
CA ALA A 247 -21.90 32.28 0.40
C ALA A 247 -22.36 31.73 -0.96
N ALA A 248 -22.57 30.40 -1.06
CA ALA A 248 -23.02 29.70 -2.26
C ALA A 248 -24.54 29.55 -2.34
N ASP A 249 -25.27 29.96 -1.31
CA ASP A 249 -26.72 29.79 -1.16
C ASP A 249 -27.12 28.28 -1.19
N ILE A 250 -26.33 27.46 -0.46
CA ILE A 250 -26.48 26.01 -0.34
C ILE A 250 -26.96 25.66 1.07
N THR A 251 -28.07 24.94 1.16
CA THR A 251 -28.54 24.37 2.43
C THR A 251 -27.96 23.01 2.67
N ILE A 252 -27.20 22.84 3.76
CA ILE A 252 -26.69 21.53 4.14
C ILE A 252 -27.67 20.87 5.11
N THR A 253 -28.10 19.66 4.79
CA THR A 253 -28.98 18.84 5.63
C THR A 253 -28.25 17.63 6.17
N THR A 254 -28.53 17.29 7.44
CA THR A 254 -27.95 16.10 8.08
C THR A 254 -29.03 15.24 8.71
N ASP A 255 -28.74 13.96 8.85
CA ASP A 255 -29.55 13.01 9.63
C ASP A 255 -29.35 13.24 11.15
N PHE A 256 -30.07 12.46 11.96
CA PHE A 256 -29.92 12.49 13.42
C PHE A 256 -28.57 11.92 13.85
N PRO A 257 -28.05 12.35 15.02
CA PRO A 257 -26.87 11.75 15.62
C PRO A 257 -26.98 10.23 15.70
N SER A 258 -25.89 9.55 15.36
CA SER A 258 -25.86 8.10 15.20
C SER A 258 -25.25 7.36 16.39
N GLY A 259 -24.40 8.04 17.19
CA GLY A 259 -23.58 7.44 18.25
C GLY A 259 -22.60 6.40 17.73
N LEU A 260 -22.22 6.47 16.46
CA LEU A 260 -21.26 5.57 15.84
C LEU A 260 -19.83 6.02 16.15
N GLU A 261 -18.95 5.08 16.40
CA GLU A 261 -17.54 5.32 16.71
C GLU A 261 -16.64 4.61 15.69
N VAL A 262 -15.48 5.22 15.43
CA VAL A 262 -14.43 4.66 14.58
C VAL A 262 -13.06 4.83 15.25
N LEU A 263 -12.11 3.98 14.91
CA LEU A 263 -10.73 4.15 15.33
C LEU A 263 -9.99 5.01 14.31
N GLY A 264 -9.53 6.21 14.69
CA GLY A 264 -8.95 7.13 13.72
C GLY A 264 -8.29 8.37 14.28
N ASP A 265 -7.65 9.12 13.37
CA ASP A 265 -7.19 10.49 13.61
C ASP A 265 -8.34 11.46 13.30
N ARG A 266 -8.88 12.09 14.35
CA ARG A 266 -9.97 13.05 14.24
C ARG A 266 -9.69 14.16 13.22
N THR A 267 -8.50 14.73 13.25
CA THR A 267 -8.11 15.85 12.38
C THR A 267 -8.14 15.46 10.91
N LEU A 268 -7.62 14.27 10.59
CA LEU A 268 -7.62 13.73 9.23
C LEU A 268 -9.03 13.38 8.77
N LEU A 269 -9.86 12.79 9.61
CA LEU A 269 -11.24 12.44 9.28
C LEU A 269 -12.09 13.69 9.04
N VAL A 270 -11.97 14.72 9.89
CA VAL A 270 -12.61 16.02 9.68
C VAL A 270 -12.12 16.66 8.38
N THR A 271 -10.82 16.60 8.08
CA THR A 271 -10.26 17.12 6.83
C THR A 271 -10.84 16.41 5.60
N ALA A 272 -10.97 15.09 5.65
CA ALA A 272 -11.57 14.31 4.57
C ALA A 272 -13.03 14.72 4.33
N LEU A 273 -13.83 14.82 5.39
CA LEU A 273 -15.24 15.19 5.29
C LEU A 273 -15.42 16.63 4.83
N SER A 274 -14.58 17.57 5.32
CA SER A 274 -14.57 18.96 4.85
C SER A 274 -14.26 19.07 3.36
N ASN A 275 -13.34 18.23 2.83
CA ASN A 275 -13.05 18.16 1.38
C ASN A 275 -14.26 17.66 0.57
N LEU A 276 -15.00 16.67 1.08
CA LEU A 276 -16.21 16.18 0.41
C LEU A 276 -17.30 17.26 0.39
N LEU A 277 -17.52 17.96 1.53
CA LEU A 277 -18.48 19.05 1.63
C LEU A 277 -18.11 20.24 0.73
N SER A 278 -16.83 20.64 0.74
CA SER A 278 -16.33 21.71 -0.13
C SER A 278 -16.56 21.40 -1.62
N ASN A 279 -16.32 20.18 -2.04
CA ASN A 279 -16.62 19.74 -3.40
C ASN A 279 -18.14 19.80 -3.68
N ALA A 280 -18.96 19.25 -2.79
CA ALA A 280 -20.41 19.28 -2.95
C ALA A 280 -20.97 20.71 -3.09
N ILE A 281 -20.47 21.65 -2.28
CA ILE A 281 -20.84 23.07 -2.35
C ILE A 281 -20.37 23.70 -3.67
N SER A 282 -19.12 23.45 -4.08
CA SER A 282 -18.53 24.11 -5.25
C SER A 282 -19.15 23.67 -6.58
N TYR A 283 -19.69 22.45 -6.65
CA TYR A 283 -20.25 21.90 -7.88
C TYR A 283 -21.77 21.85 -7.92
N SER A 284 -22.45 22.20 -6.83
CA SER A 284 -23.90 22.32 -6.78
C SER A 284 -24.40 23.68 -7.30
N PRO A 285 -25.53 23.74 -7.98
CA PRO A 285 -26.25 25.00 -8.26
C PRO A 285 -26.70 25.63 -6.95
N SER A 286 -26.78 26.98 -6.91
CA SER A 286 -27.39 27.72 -5.79
C SER A 286 -28.84 27.25 -5.52
N ASN A 287 -29.28 27.34 -4.29
CA ASN A 287 -30.60 26.89 -3.83
C ASN A 287 -30.82 25.37 -3.97
N THR A 288 -29.77 24.55 -4.05
CA THR A 288 -29.91 23.09 -4.00
C THR A 288 -29.36 22.54 -2.69
N PRO A 289 -29.96 21.47 -2.11
CA PRO A 289 -29.49 20.92 -0.87
C PRO A 289 -28.26 20.02 -1.11
N VAL A 290 -27.28 20.08 -0.18
CA VAL A 290 -26.26 19.08 0.04
C VAL A 290 -26.66 18.28 1.27
N THR A 291 -26.63 16.96 1.18
CA THR A 291 -27.03 16.09 2.28
C THR A 291 -25.85 15.28 2.78
N ILE A 292 -25.65 15.25 4.10
CA ILE A 292 -24.73 14.33 4.76
C ILE A 292 -25.55 13.30 5.55
N SER A 293 -25.17 12.03 5.44
CA SER A 293 -25.85 10.94 6.17
C SER A 293 -24.84 9.92 6.71
N ARG A 294 -25.20 9.30 7.83
CA ARG A 294 -24.42 8.30 8.54
C ARG A 294 -25.19 6.99 8.58
N ASN A 295 -24.55 5.92 8.20
CA ASN A 295 -25.16 4.59 8.24
C ASN A 295 -24.19 3.57 8.81
N PHE A 296 -24.70 2.59 9.53
CA PHE A 296 -23.97 1.40 9.90
C PHE A 296 -24.34 0.25 8.96
N ARG A 297 -23.36 -0.30 8.26
CA ARG A 297 -23.60 -1.40 7.32
C ARG A 297 -22.55 -2.49 7.43
N GLY A 298 -22.99 -3.67 7.81
CA GLY A 298 -22.08 -4.78 8.10
C GLY A 298 -21.22 -4.45 9.32
N ASN A 299 -19.93 -4.28 9.14
CA ASN A 299 -18.96 -3.94 10.20
C ASN A 299 -18.35 -2.54 10.00
N ASN A 300 -18.99 -1.71 9.15
CA ASN A 300 -18.46 -0.42 8.76
C ASN A 300 -19.44 0.71 9.05
N VAL A 301 -18.87 1.87 9.35
CA VAL A 301 -19.56 3.16 9.33
C VAL A 301 -19.42 3.73 7.93
N GLU A 302 -20.54 4.15 7.35
CA GLU A 302 -20.62 4.80 6.05
C GLU A 302 -21.07 6.24 6.24
N ILE A 303 -20.19 7.21 5.90
CA ILE A 303 -20.54 8.64 5.92
C ILE A 303 -20.65 9.09 4.47
N SER A 304 -21.86 9.47 4.06
CA SER A 304 -22.17 9.84 2.67
C SER A 304 -22.46 11.32 2.54
N VAL A 305 -21.80 11.97 1.58
CA VAL A 305 -22.10 13.36 1.16
C VAL A 305 -22.71 13.30 -0.23
N THR A 306 -23.93 13.78 -0.36
CA THR A 306 -24.70 13.79 -1.61
C THR A 306 -24.95 15.22 -2.06
N ASP A 307 -24.59 15.51 -3.30
CA ASP A 307 -24.85 16.77 -4.00
C ASP A 307 -25.86 16.60 -5.15
N ARG A 308 -26.40 17.71 -5.61
CA ARG A 308 -27.24 17.80 -6.81
C ARG A 308 -26.56 18.61 -7.91
N GLY A 309 -25.24 18.45 -7.99
CA GLY A 309 -24.39 19.18 -8.91
C GLY A 309 -24.42 18.64 -10.34
N ILE A 310 -23.41 19.02 -11.09
CA ILE A 310 -23.27 18.64 -12.51
C ILE A 310 -23.08 17.15 -12.73
N GLY A 311 -22.69 16.40 -11.69
CA GLY A 311 -22.29 15.00 -11.79
C GLY A 311 -20.95 14.81 -12.52
N ILE A 312 -20.52 13.55 -12.61
CA ILE A 312 -19.21 13.15 -13.15
C ILE A 312 -19.47 12.07 -14.20
N ASP A 313 -18.82 12.22 -15.36
CA ASP A 313 -18.89 11.21 -16.42
C ASP A 313 -18.21 9.91 -15.96
N PRO A 314 -18.76 8.72 -16.30
CA PRO A 314 -18.19 7.43 -15.94
C PRO A 314 -16.71 7.23 -16.34
N GLU A 315 -16.26 7.85 -17.43
CA GLU A 315 -14.85 7.79 -17.86
C GLU A 315 -13.87 8.40 -16.84
N TYR A 316 -14.33 9.31 -15.96
CA TYR A 316 -13.51 9.98 -14.94
C TYR A 316 -13.65 9.39 -13.54
N HIS A 317 -14.54 8.42 -13.30
CA HIS A 317 -14.84 7.91 -11.96
C HIS A 317 -13.61 7.39 -11.19
N GLU A 318 -12.67 6.74 -11.88
CA GLU A 318 -11.41 6.32 -11.25
C GLU A 318 -10.43 7.48 -11.10
N ARG A 319 -10.43 8.39 -12.06
CA ARG A 319 -9.43 9.45 -12.18
C ARG A 319 -9.67 10.62 -11.25
N VAL A 320 -10.91 10.86 -10.81
CA VAL A 320 -11.23 11.99 -9.88
C VAL A 320 -10.50 11.90 -8.55
N PHE A 321 -9.99 10.72 -8.20
CA PHE A 321 -9.17 10.47 -7.01
C PHE A 321 -7.66 10.61 -7.27
N GLU A 322 -7.25 10.87 -8.54
CA GLU A 322 -5.86 11.16 -8.88
C GLU A 322 -5.49 12.58 -8.43
N ARG A 323 -4.24 12.79 -8.03
CA ARG A 323 -3.75 14.11 -7.59
C ARG A 323 -3.76 15.09 -8.74
N PHE A 324 -4.21 16.33 -8.49
CA PHE A 324 -4.32 17.43 -9.46
C PHE A 324 -5.25 17.13 -10.65
N PHE A 325 -6.00 16.04 -10.60
CA PHE A 325 -6.96 15.73 -11.65
C PHE A 325 -8.17 16.64 -11.55
N ARG A 326 -8.61 17.15 -12.70
CA ARG A 326 -9.80 17.99 -12.86
C ARG A 326 -10.43 17.70 -14.21
N VAL A 327 -11.75 17.49 -14.23
CA VAL A 327 -12.52 17.28 -15.46
C VAL A 327 -12.51 18.55 -16.31
N ASP A 328 -12.69 19.73 -15.71
CA ASP A 328 -12.64 21.04 -16.37
C ASP A 328 -11.68 21.97 -15.62
N LYS A 329 -10.50 22.20 -16.21
CA LYS A 329 -9.45 23.06 -15.65
C LYS A 329 -9.84 24.55 -15.59
N ALA A 330 -10.70 25.02 -16.51
CA ALA A 330 -11.09 26.43 -16.57
C ALA A 330 -12.09 26.76 -15.48
N ARG A 331 -13.15 25.97 -15.34
CA ARG A 331 -14.19 26.14 -14.32
C ARG A 331 -13.64 25.94 -12.90
N SER A 332 -12.78 24.93 -12.71
CA SER A 332 -12.19 24.64 -11.41
C SER A 332 -11.21 25.72 -10.92
N ARG A 333 -10.63 26.53 -11.81
CA ARG A 333 -9.84 27.71 -11.41
C ARG A 333 -10.74 28.80 -10.84
N ALA A 334 -11.92 29.00 -11.42
CA ALA A 334 -12.89 30.00 -10.93
C ALA A 334 -13.44 29.63 -9.55
N THR A 335 -13.59 28.34 -9.24
CA THR A 335 -14.08 27.82 -7.95
C THR A 335 -12.95 27.55 -6.93
N GLY A 336 -11.69 27.84 -7.27
CA GLY A 336 -10.55 27.70 -6.35
C GLY A 336 -10.08 26.27 -6.06
N GLY A 337 -10.63 25.27 -6.74
CA GLY A 337 -10.26 23.86 -6.50
C GLY A 337 -8.78 23.57 -6.84
N THR A 338 -8.09 22.82 -6.00
CA THR A 338 -6.68 22.42 -6.16
C THR A 338 -6.51 21.10 -6.92
N GLY A 339 -7.54 20.24 -6.92
CA GLY A 339 -7.51 18.87 -7.41
C GLY A 339 -6.81 17.90 -6.44
N LEU A 340 -6.56 18.31 -5.20
CA LEU A 340 -5.96 17.47 -4.16
C LEU A 340 -7.00 16.89 -3.19
N GLY A 341 -8.15 17.56 -3.01
CA GLY A 341 -9.13 17.20 -1.97
C GLY A 341 -9.59 15.75 -2.04
N LEU A 342 -10.02 15.24 -3.19
CA LEU A 342 -10.46 13.83 -3.32
C LEU A 342 -9.31 12.83 -3.18
N ALA A 343 -8.09 13.19 -3.58
CA ALA A 343 -6.91 12.38 -3.34
C ALA A 343 -6.61 12.27 -1.83
N ILE A 344 -6.76 13.38 -1.09
CA ILE A 344 -6.64 13.39 0.39
C ILE A 344 -7.68 12.47 1.00
N VAL A 345 -8.96 12.57 0.60
CA VAL A 345 -10.03 11.68 1.10
C VAL A 345 -9.67 10.22 0.90
N LYS A 346 -9.18 9.85 -0.28
CA LYS A 346 -8.77 8.47 -0.60
C LYS A 346 -7.63 8.00 0.30
N HIS A 347 -6.61 8.84 0.52
CA HIS A 347 -5.49 8.50 1.40
C HIS A 347 -5.90 8.41 2.87
N VAL A 348 -6.75 9.34 3.35
CA VAL A 348 -7.29 9.27 4.71
C VAL A 348 -8.08 7.98 4.89
N ALA A 349 -8.99 7.63 3.97
CA ALA A 349 -9.73 6.39 4.04
C ALA A 349 -8.81 5.16 4.13
N ALA A 350 -7.79 5.08 3.25
CA ALA A 350 -6.85 3.97 3.23
C ALA A 350 -6.04 3.85 4.52
N ASN A 351 -5.56 4.95 5.09
CA ASN A 351 -4.80 4.97 6.35
C ASN A 351 -5.64 4.57 7.57
N HIS A 352 -6.96 4.66 7.45
CA HIS A 352 -7.93 4.21 8.47
C HIS A 352 -8.52 2.81 8.15
N ASN A 353 -7.84 1.99 7.33
CA ASN A 353 -8.29 0.68 6.87
C ASN A 353 -9.68 0.69 6.21
N GLY A 354 -10.08 1.85 5.71
CA GLY A 354 -11.35 2.09 5.06
C GLY A 354 -11.22 2.26 3.54
N SER A 355 -12.27 2.79 2.94
CA SER A 355 -12.31 3.07 1.50
C SER A 355 -13.23 4.25 1.20
N ILE A 356 -13.08 4.84 0.01
CA ILE A 356 -14.02 5.81 -0.54
C ILE A 356 -14.76 5.20 -1.72
N ARG A 357 -16.09 5.31 -1.73
CA ARG A 357 -16.95 4.91 -2.84
C ARG A 357 -17.61 6.14 -3.44
N MET A 358 -17.91 6.08 -4.71
CA MET A 358 -18.61 7.14 -5.41
C MET A 358 -19.73 6.55 -6.28
N TRP A 359 -20.87 7.23 -6.26
CA TRP A 359 -21.89 7.12 -7.28
C TRP A 359 -22.08 8.51 -7.89
N SER A 360 -22.11 8.61 -9.22
CA SER A 360 -22.36 9.89 -9.88
C SER A 360 -22.99 9.68 -11.25
N ARG A 361 -23.82 10.63 -11.65
CA ARG A 361 -24.44 10.68 -12.97
C ARG A 361 -24.48 12.11 -13.49
N PRO A 362 -23.99 12.39 -14.70
CA PRO A 362 -24.07 13.70 -15.33
C PRO A 362 -25.49 14.30 -15.28
N GLY A 363 -25.61 15.55 -14.84
CA GLY A 363 -26.86 16.28 -14.69
C GLY A 363 -27.74 15.86 -13.50
N THR A 364 -27.31 14.89 -12.67
CA THR A 364 -28.08 14.43 -11.50
C THR A 364 -27.38 14.79 -10.19
N GLY A 365 -26.05 14.75 -10.13
CA GLY A 365 -25.25 14.97 -8.96
C GLY A 365 -24.35 13.78 -8.62
N SER A 366 -23.74 13.84 -7.43
CA SER A 366 -22.82 12.82 -6.95
C SER A 366 -23.10 12.45 -5.49
N THR A 367 -22.75 11.23 -5.13
CA THR A 367 -22.69 10.76 -3.74
C THR A 367 -21.32 10.18 -3.50
N PHE A 368 -20.57 10.76 -2.57
CA PHE A 368 -19.31 10.22 -2.09
C PHE A 368 -19.52 9.59 -0.72
N THR A 369 -19.12 8.33 -0.55
CA THR A 369 -19.30 7.59 0.69
C THR A 369 -17.94 7.18 1.26
N LEU A 370 -17.57 7.77 2.39
CA LEU A 370 -16.43 7.37 3.19
C LEU A 370 -16.85 6.14 4.01
N VAL A 371 -16.14 5.04 3.85
CA VAL A 371 -16.39 3.77 4.53
C VAL A 371 -15.25 3.50 5.49
N LEU A 372 -15.53 3.38 6.77
CA LEU A 372 -14.54 3.16 7.83
C LEU A 372 -14.94 1.94 8.67
N PRO A 373 -14.00 1.13 9.16
CA PRO A 373 -14.31 0.08 10.15
C PRO A 373 -14.93 0.71 11.40
N ALA A 374 -16.07 0.16 11.84
CA ALA A 374 -16.69 0.59 13.08
C ALA A 374 -15.85 0.14 14.27
N TYR A 375 -15.76 0.99 15.28
CA TYR A 375 -15.20 0.61 16.56
C TYR A 375 -16.30 0.00 17.44
N PHE A 376 -15.95 -1.11 18.10
CA PHE A 376 -16.79 -1.74 19.11
C PHE A 376 -15.91 -1.98 20.33
N GLU A 377 -16.32 -1.46 21.45
CA GLU A 377 -15.70 -1.81 22.72
C GLU A 377 -15.84 -3.32 22.94
N ALA A 378 -14.74 -4.03 23.02
CA ALA A 378 -14.80 -5.45 23.34
C ALA A 378 -15.43 -5.60 24.73
N PRO A 379 -16.46 -6.44 24.92
CA PRO A 379 -17.02 -6.64 26.23
C PRO A 379 -15.90 -7.08 27.17
N GLU A 380 -15.68 -6.35 28.27
CA GLU A 380 -14.76 -6.75 29.33
C GLU A 380 -15.18 -8.15 29.78
N LEU A 381 -14.34 -9.14 29.50
CA LEU A 381 -14.51 -10.46 30.08
C LEU A 381 -14.40 -10.26 31.60
N PRO A 382 -15.42 -10.66 32.38
CA PRO A 382 -15.34 -10.54 33.81
C PRO A 382 -14.07 -11.25 34.29
N GLU A 383 -13.23 -10.50 35.03
CA GLU A 383 -12.02 -11.07 35.63
C GLU A 383 -12.38 -12.41 36.26
N SER A 384 -11.73 -13.47 35.80
CA SER A 384 -11.91 -14.79 36.35
C SER A 384 -11.54 -14.70 37.83
N THR A 385 -12.55 -14.64 38.70
CA THR A 385 -12.39 -14.82 40.14
C THR A 385 -11.67 -16.15 40.34
N ASN A 386 -10.40 -16.06 40.68
CA ASN A 386 -9.53 -17.18 40.99
C ASN A 386 -10.11 -17.94 42.17
N PRO A 387 -10.63 -19.19 42.00
CA PRO A 387 -11.13 -19.98 43.12
C PRO A 387 -9.97 -20.70 43.80
N GLY A 388 -9.02 -19.94 44.33
CA GLY A 388 -7.80 -20.44 45.00
C GLY A 388 -7.63 -19.89 46.41
N ASN A 389 -8.63 -19.97 47.24
CA ASN A 389 -8.43 -19.91 48.69
C ASN A 389 -9.45 -20.81 49.39
N SER A 390 -9.13 -22.11 49.38
CA SER A 390 -9.79 -23.09 50.22
C SER A 390 -9.34 -22.90 51.67
N PRO A 391 -10.26 -22.74 52.64
CA PRO A 391 -9.92 -22.64 54.04
C PRO A 391 -9.72 -24.06 54.63
N ALA A 392 -8.54 -24.64 54.45
CA ALA A 392 -8.12 -25.87 55.08
C ALA A 392 -6.83 -25.65 55.86
N GLU A 393 -6.90 -24.85 56.93
CA GLU A 393 -5.90 -24.83 58.00
C GLU A 393 -6.43 -24.00 59.19
N ARG A 394 -7.46 -24.54 59.92
CA ARG A 394 -7.82 -24.15 61.29
C ARG A 394 -8.43 -25.37 62.00
N ARG A 395 -7.59 -26.34 62.28
CA ARG A 395 -7.88 -27.37 63.29
C ARG A 395 -6.56 -27.88 63.83
N GLU A 396 -5.92 -27.09 64.69
CA GLU A 396 -4.97 -27.57 65.70
C GLU A 396 -4.63 -26.37 66.62
N ASP A 397 -5.51 -26.11 67.57
CA ASP A 397 -5.15 -25.44 68.84
C ASP A 397 -6.39 -25.41 69.76
N LEU A 398 -6.82 -26.58 70.19
CA LEU A 398 -7.73 -26.74 71.32
C LEU A 398 -7.44 -28.06 72.03
N ARG A 399 -6.22 -28.18 72.57
CA ARG A 399 -5.89 -29.08 73.69
C ARG A 399 -4.60 -28.63 74.34
N ARG A 400 -4.72 -27.70 75.26
CA ARG A 400 -4.02 -27.72 76.57
C ARG A 400 -4.61 -26.64 77.48
#